data_d450d7310a8efd2826796a887080cbee
#
_entry.id   d450d7310a8efd2826796a887080cbee
#
_cell.length_a   1.000
_cell.length_b   1.000
_cell.length_c   1.000
_cell.angle_alpha   90.00
_cell.angle_beta   90.00
_cell.angle_gamma   90.00
#
_symmetry.space_group_name_H-M   'P 1'
#
loop_
_entity.id
_entity.type
_entity.pdbx_description
1 polymer ?
#
loop_
_entity_poly.entity_id
_entity_poly.type
_entity_poly.pdbx_seq_one_letter_code
_entity_poly.pdbx_strand_id
1 'polypeptide(L)'
;MIKAKNIHKSYGDLEVLKGVDLEIKTGEIVSIVGESGAGKSTLLHILGTLDLPSHIDKYGTELTIGDQSFLKMNDREISKFRNENIGFVFQHHQLLPEFTALENVLMPTRISGKNEKESMDKAFLLFEELHIAHRIQHKPK
;
A
#
# COMPACT_ATOMS: atom_id res chain seq x y z
N MET A 1 9.42 -6.63 -9.24
CA MET A 1 10.03 -5.43 -9.85
C MET A 1 8.97 -4.32 -9.91
N ILE A 2 9.34 -3.09 -9.57
CA ILE A 2 8.46 -1.91 -9.72
C ILE A 2 9.13 -0.98 -10.74
N LYS A 3 8.35 -0.50 -11.71
CA LYS A 3 8.79 0.54 -12.65
C LYS A 3 7.82 1.70 -12.61
N ALA A 4 8.33 2.88 -12.39
CA ALA A 4 7.62 4.14 -12.43
C ALA A 4 8.37 5.08 -13.37
N LYS A 5 7.66 5.67 -14.33
CA LYS A 5 8.25 6.61 -15.29
C LYS A 5 7.35 7.82 -15.47
N ASN A 6 7.98 8.98 -15.47
CA ASN A 6 7.29 10.26 -15.62
C ASN A 6 6.14 10.44 -14.61
N ILE A 7 6.36 10.11 -13.35
CA ILE A 7 5.34 10.24 -12.31
C ILE A 7 5.19 11.72 -11.94
N HIS A 8 4.06 12.29 -12.30
CA HIS A 8 3.64 13.63 -11.91
C HIS A 8 2.49 13.56 -10.90
N LYS A 9 2.47 14.45 -9.93
CA LYS A 9 1.36 14.60 -8.99
C LYS A 9 1.14 16.04 -8.61
N SER A 10 -0.09 16.51 -8.78
CA SER A 10 -0.53 17.84 -8.38
C SER A 10 -1.74 17.76 -7.44
N TYR A 11 -1.82 18.68 -6.49
CA TYR A 11 -2.97 18.92 -5.63
C TYR A 11 -3.41 20.37 -5.85
N GLY A 12 -4.45 20.56 -6.64
CA GLY A 12 -4.80 21.88 -7.16
C GLY A 12 -3.64 22.46 -7.98
N ASP A 13 -3.19 23.67 -7.66
CA ASP A 13 -2.08 24.34 -8.36
C ASP A 13 -0.69 23.92 -7.86
N LEU A 14 -0.60 23.14 -6.80
CA LEU A 14 0.67 22.69 -6.24
C LEU A 14 1.13 21.40 -6.93
N GLU A 15 2.16 21.48 -7.75
CA GLU A 15 2.82 20.31 -8.33
C GLU A 15 3.87 19.76 -7.35
N VAL A 16 3.58 18.57 -6.80
CA VAL A 16 4.42 17.89 -5.78
C VAL A 16 5.44 16.95 -6.41
N LEU A 17 5.04 16.17 -7.42
CA LEU A 17 5.96 15.32 -8.18
C LEU A 17 6.03 15.84 -9.62
N LYS A 18 7.26 15.97 -10.12
CA LYS A 18 7.58 16.68 -11.38
C LYS A 18 8.32 15.78 -12.36
N GLY A 19 7.77 14.58 -12.64
CA GLY A 19 8.36 13.63 -13.57
C GLY A 19 9.41 12.73 -12.88
N VAL A 20 8.98 11.99 -11.85
CA VAL A 20 9.86 11.05 -11.13
C VAL A 20 9.97 9.74 -11.90
N ASP A 21 11.20 9.31 -12.13
CA ASP A 21 11.55 8.01 -12.67
C ASP A 21 12.16 7.13 -11.57
N LEU A 22 11.70 5.87 -11.46
CA LEU A 22 12.19 4.93 -10.47
C LEU A 22 12.06 3.50 -10.99
N GLU A 23 13.09 2.70 -10.80
CA GLU A 23 13.04 1.26 -11.01
C GLU A 23 13.55 0.55 -9.76
N ILE A 24 12.75 -0.41 -9.22
CA ILE A 24 13.12 -1.25 -8.07
C ILE A 24 13.08 -2.69 -8.52
N LYS A 25 14.21 -3.38 -8.40
CA LYS A 25 14.32 -4.79 -8.78
C LYS A 25 13.74 -5.70 -7.68
N THR A 26 13.42 -6.92 -8.07
CA THR A 26 12.97 -7.94 -7.10
C THR A 26 14.05 -8.19 -6.04
N GLY A 27 13.65 -8.19 -4.77
CA GLY A 27 14.55 -8.38 -3.62
C GLY A 27 15.34 -7.13 -3.21
N GLU A 28 15.18 -6.02 -3.90
CA GLU A 28 15.87 -4.77 -3.58
C GLU A 28 15.19 -4.03 -2.42
N ILE A 29 16.00 -3.44 -1.54
CA ILE A 29 15.55 -2.53 -0.48
C ILE A 29 15.94 -1.12 -0.91
N VAL A 30 14.97 -0.23 -1.03
CA VAL A 30 15.16 1.15 -1.47
C VAL A 30 14.69 2.12 -0.38
N SER A 31 15.50 3.16 -0.12
CA SER A 31 15.14 4.26 0.77
C SER A 31 14.93 5.54 -0.02
N ILE A 32 13.77 6.19 0.20
CA ILE A 32 13.48 7.50 -0.39
C ILE A 32 13.78 8.57 0.65
N VAL A 33 14.79 9.40 0.36
CA VAL A 33 15.27 10.47 1.25
C VAL A 33 15.01 11.85 0.65
N GLY A 34 14.94 12.87 1.49
CA GLY A 34 14.72 14.26 1.07
C GLY A 34 14.10 15.10 2.18
N GLU A 35 13.97 16.39 1.96
CA GLU A 35 13.41 17.36 2.90
C GLU A 35 11.92 17.08 3.22
N SER A 36 11.42 17.65 4.32
CA SER A 36 9.99 17.61 4.62
C SER A 36 9.20 18.30 3.51
N GLY A 37 8.07 17.70 3.09
CA GLY A 37 7.27 18.24 2.00
C GLY A 37 7.77 17.90 0.58
N ALA A 38 8.92 17.25 0.41
CA ALA A 38 9.47 16.90 -0.91
C ALA A 38 8.69 15.83 -1.71
N GLY A 39 7.52 15.39 -1.22
CA GLY A 39 6.68 14.44 -1.95
C GLY A 39 7.00 12.95 -1.69
N LYS A 40 7.85 12.62 -0.72
CA LYS A 40 8.21 11.21 -0.41
C LYS A 40 7.02 10.32 -0.13
N SER A 41 6.12 10.75 0.76
CA SER A 41 4.88 10.00 1.09
C SER A 41 3.94 9.94 -0.10
N THR A 42 3.85 11.01 -0.89
CA THR A 42 3.05 11.04 -2.13
C THR A 42 3.55 9.98 -3.12
N LEU A 43 4.87 9.90 -3.32
CA LEU A 43 5.45 8.87 -4.17
C LEU A 43 5.18 7.47 -3.64
N LEU A 44 5.36 7.23 -2.34
CA LEU A 44 5.05 5.94 -1.72
C LEU A 44 3.57 5.56 -1.85
N HIS A 45 2.65 6.51 -1.72
CA HIS A 45 1.22 6.26 -1.92
C HIS A 45 0.91 5.86 -3.37
N ILE A 46 1.55 6.51 -4.34
CA ILE A 46 1.39 6.16 -5.76
C ILE A 46 1.98 4.77 -6.04
N LEU A 47 3.20 4.48 -5.58
CA LEU A 47 3.82 3.17 -5.74
C LEU A 47 3.03 2.07 -5.02
N GLY A 48 2.39 2.39 -3.89
CA GLY A 48 1.50 1.50 -3.13
C GLY A 48 0.06 1.45 -3.66
N THR A 49 -0.23 2.08 -4.79
CA THR A 49 -1.57 2.13 -5.42
C THR A 49 -2.66 2.74 -4.52
N LEU A 50 -2.30 3.56 -3.55
CA LEU A 50 -3.22 4.30 -2.68
C LEU A 50 -3.64 5.63 -3.31
N ASP A 51 -2.86 6.15 -4.24
CA ASP A 51 -3.15 7.36 -5.00
C ASP A 51 -2.71 7.15 -6.46
N LEU A 52 -3.20 7.97 -7.38
CA LEU A 52 -2.86 7.90 -8.80
C LEU A 52 -2.02 9.12 -9.21
N PRO A 53 -1.13 8.97 -10.20
CA PRO A 53 -0.44 10.09 -10.83
C PRO A 53 -1.44 11.06 -11.46
N SER A 54 -1.05 12.32 -11.58
CA SER A 54 -1.81 13.34 -12.32
C SER A 54 -1.41 13.36 -13.79
N HIS A 55 -2.36 13.71 -14.67
CA HIS A 55 -2.09 13.97 -16.09
C HIS A 55 -1.39 12.83 -16.84
N ILE A 56 -1.80 11.58 -16.59
CA ILE A 56 -1.19 10.34 -17.10
C ILE A 56 -0.94 10.40 -18.61
N ASP A 57 -1.95 10.74 -19.39
CA ASP A 57 -1.87 10.78 -20.87
C ASP A 57 -0.94 11.89 -21.37
N LYS A 58 -0.91 13.04 -20.66
CA LYS A 58 -0.11 14.19 -21.05
C LYS A 58 1.39 13.91 -21.01
N TYR A 59 1.83 13.14 -20.04
CA TYR A 59 3.25 12.92 -19.76
C TYR A 59 3.75 11.53 -20.16
N GLY A 60 2.86 10.66 -20.69
CA GLY A 60 3.23 9.28 -21.01
C GLY A 60 3.69 8.52 -19.75
N THR A 61 2.95 8.70 -18.66
CA THR A 61 3.25 8.10 -17.36
C THR A 61 3.12 6.58 -17.44
N GLU A 62 4.11 5.87 -16.91
CA GLU A 62 4.09 4.42 -16.77
C GLU A 62 4.23 4.05 -15.29
N LEU A 63 3.42 3.10 -14.84
CA LEU A 63 3.53 2.53 -13.49
C LEU A 63 3.16 1.06 -13.55
N THR A 64 4.15 0.19 -13.28
CA THR A 64 3.98 -1.26 -13.26
C THR A 64 4.55 -1.87 -11.99
N ILE A 65 3.89 -2.89 -11.46
CA ILE A 65 4.42 -3.77 -10.42
C ILE A 65 4.34 -5.20 -10.95
N GLY A 66 5.49 -5.89 -11.02
CA GLY A 66 5.60 -7.10 -11.82
C GLY A 66 5.31 -6.79 -13.27
N ASP A 67 4.40 -7.57 -13.87
CA ASP A 67 3.96 -7.41 -15.25
C ASP A 67 2.63 -6.65 -15.38
N GLN A 68 2.11 -6.10 -14.29
CA GLN A 68 0.81 -5.44 -14.24
C GLN A 68 0.93 -3.91 -14.25
N SER A 69 0.18 -3.26 -15.15
CA SER A 69 0.07 -1.80 -15.23
C SER A 69 -1.19 -1.33 -14.52
N PHE A 70 -1.04 -0.48 -13.50
CA PHE A 70 -2.17 0.02 -12.69
C PHE A 70 -2.97 1.13 -13.37
N LEU A 71 -2.35 1.86 -14.27
CA LEU A 71 -2.96 3.04 -14.89
C LEU A 71 -4.18 2.71 -15.76
N LYS A 72 -4.36 1.42 -16.08
CA LYS A 72 -5.46 0.91 -16.89
C LYS A 72 -6.48 0.09 -16.11
N MET A 73 -6.25 -0.11 -14.81
CA MET A 73 -7.13 -0.88 -13.94
C MET A 73 -8.25 -0.01 -13.39
N ASN A 74 -9.43 -0.61 -13.22
CA ASN A 74 -10.51 0.01 -12.47
C ASN A 74 -10.28 -0.16 -10.94
N ASP A 75 -11.05 0.58 -10.13
CA ASP A 75 -10.89 0.60 -8.67
C ASP A 75 -11.00 -0.78 -8.02
N ARG A 76 -11.85 -1.67 -8.55
CA ARG A 76 -12.02 -3.02 -8.03
C ARG A 76 -10.79 -3.88 -8.30
N GLU A 77 -10.21 -3.78 -9.48
CA GLU A 77 -8.98 -4.48 -9.88
C GLU A 77 -7.79 -4.00 -9.05
N ILE A 78 -7.62 -2.67 -8.91
CA ILE A 78 -6.56 -2.08 -8.08
C ILE A 78 -6.71 -2.53 -6.62
N SER A 79 -7.93 -2.49 -6.06
CA SER A 79 -8.19 -2.90 -4.68
C SER A 79 -7.88 -4.38 -4.44
N LYS A 80 -8.25 -5.24 -5.38
CA LYS A 80 -7.91 -6.67 -5.33
C LYS A 80 -6.40 -6.87 -5.40
N PHE A 81 -5.75 -6.24 -6.37
CA PHE A 81 -4.30 -6.36 -6.53
C PHE A 81 -3.55 -5.91 -5.28
N ARG A 82 -3.92 -4.76 -4.73
CA ARG A 82 -3.33 -4.23 -3.49
C ARG A 82 -3.49 -5.20 -2.33
N ASN A 83 -4.68 -5.74 -2.14
CA ASN A 83 -4.96 -6.69 -1.08
C ASN A 83 -4.10 -7.97 -1.15
N GLU A 84 -3.81 -8.44 -2.37
CA GLU A 84 -3.10 -9.70 -2.60
C GLU A 84 -1.57 -9.54 -2.67
N ASN A 85 -1.07 -8.36 -3.05
CA ASN A 85 0.33 -8.19 -3.47
C ASN A 85 1.10 -7.10 -2.73
N ILE A 86 0.44 -6.20 -1.98
CA ILE A 86 1.09 -5.07 -1.33
C ILE A 86 0.86 -5.10 0.17
N GLY A 87 1.94 -5.07 0.96
CA GLY A 87 1.92 -4.76 2.37
C GLY A 87 2.28 -3.30 2.59
N PHE A 88 1.48 -2.57 3.37
CA PHE A 88 1.73 -1.16 3.68
C PHE A 88 1.87 -0.96 5.19
N VAL A 89 2.95 -0.31 5.61
CA VAL A 89 3.15 0.12 7.00
C VAL A 89 3.05 1.64 7.03
N PHE A 90 2.02 2.15 7.69
CA PHE A 90 1.77 3.59 7.81
C PHE A 90 2.54 4.22 8.96
N GLN A 91 2.82 5.51 8.86
CA GLN A 91 3.39 6.29 9.95
C GLN A 91 2.47 6.33 11.18
N HIS A 92 1.16 6.37 10.97
CA HIS A 92 0.13 6.19 11.99
C HIS A 92 -0.60 4.89 11.71
N HIS A 93 -0.93 4.13 12.73
CA HIS A 93 -1.34 2.72 12.65
C HIS A 93 -2.56 2.41 11.76
N GLN A 94 -3.42 3.36 11.42
CA GLN A 94 -4.60 3.18 10.57
C GLN A 94 -5.52 2.00 10.99
N LEU A 95 -5.46 1.60 12.26
CA LEU A 95 -6.33 0.55 12.78
C LEU A 95 -7.75 1.10 12.98
N LEU A 96 -8.73 0.26 12.72
CA LEU A 96 -10.14 0.56 12.92
C LEU A 96 -10.46 0.46 14.42
N PRO A 97 -10.82 1.57 15.10
CA PRO A 97 -10.95 1.58 16.56
C PRO A 97 -12.18 0.78 17.07
N GLU A 98 -13.16 0.52 16.20
CA GLU A 98 -14.34 -0.28 16.50
C GLU A 98 -14.03 -1.77 16.63
N PHE A 99 -12.94 -2.23 16.00
CA PHE A 99 -12.55 -3.63 15.90
C PHE A 99 -11.42 -3.97 16.88
N THR A 100 -11.41 -5.21 17.35
CA THR A 100 -10.30 -5.79 18.12
C THR A 100 -9.03 -5.91 17.27
N ALA A 101 -7.89 -6.19 17.89
CA ALA A 101 -6.65 -6.45 17.18
C ALA A 101 -6.80 -7.64 16.21
N LEU A 102 -7.45 -8.72 16.64
CA LEU A 102 -7.72 -9.87 15.77
C LEU A 102 -8.60 -9.50 14.58
N GLU A 103 -9.68 -8.77 14.80
CA GLU A 103 -10.58 -8.35 13.71
C GLU A 103 -9.87 -7.43 12.72
N ASN A 104 -9.02 -6.52 13.16
CA ASN A 104 -8.18 -5.69 12.30
C ASN A 104 -7.23 -6.54 11.44
N VAL A 105 -6.56 -7.54 12.03
CA VAL A 105 -5.65 -8.45 11.30
C VAL A 105 -6.40 -9.32 10.29
N LEU A 106 -7.63 -9.73 10.60
CA LEU A 106 -8.45 -10.56 9.71
C LEU A 106 -9.14 -9.75 8.59
N MET A 107 -9.22 -8.43 8.70
CA MET A 107 -9.95 -7.59 7.73
C MET A 107 -9.49 -7.81 6.27
N PRO A 108 -8.19 -7.80 5.94
CA PRO A 108 -7.74 -8.04 4.56
C PRO A 108 -8.14 -9.42 4.02
N THR A 109 -8.12 -10.46 4.87
CA THR A 109 -8.49 -11.82 4.46
C THR A 109 -9.99 -11.97 4.24
N ARG A 110 -10.82 -11.28 5.04
CA ARG A 110 -12.28 -11.21 4.85
C ARG A 110 -12.64 -10.48 3.57
N ILE A 111 -11.98 -9.35 3.28
CA ILE A 111 -12.18 -8.59 2.03
C ILE A 111 -11.85 -9.44 0.81
N SER A 112 -10.79 -10.26 0.87
CA SER A 112 -10.38 -11.15 -0.23
C SER A 112 -11.18 -12.45 -0.31
N GLY A 113 -12.09 -12.71 0.64
CA GLY A 113 -12.90 -13.94 0.68
C GLY A 113 -12.09 -15.22 0.97
N LYS A 114 -10.95 -15.09 1.64
CA LYS A 114 -10.13 -16.25 2.05
C LYS A 114 -10.81 -17.08 3.12
N ASN A 115 -10.41 -18.34 3.25
CA ASN A 115 -10.92 -19.25 4.25
C ASN A 115 -10.73 -18.68 5.66
N GLU A 116 -11.82 -18.53 6.42
CA GLU A 116 -11.78 -17.87 7.73
C GLU A 116 -10.97 -18.66 8.74
N LYS A 117 -11.12 -20.00 8.77
CA LYS A 117 -10.36 -20.85 9.70
C LYS A 117 -8.86 -20.76 9.47
N GLU A 118 -8.42 -20.91 8.23
CA GLU A 118 -6.98 -20.78 7.89
C GLU A 118 -6.44 -19.39 8.21
N SER A 119 -7.25 -18.35 7.97
CA SER A 119 -6.89 -16.97 8.27
C SER A 119 -6.75 -16.74 9.78
N MET A 120 -7.64 -17.31 10.58
CA MET A 120 -7.56 -17.26 12.05
C MET A 120 -6.32 -17.99 12.59
N ASP A 121 -6.10 -19.24 12.13
CA ASP A 121 -4.93 -20.02 12.54
C ASP A 121 -3.63 -19.26 12.26
N LYS A 122 -3.52 -18.66 11.08
CA LYS A 122 -2.37 -17.83 10.71
C LYS A 122 -2.27 -16.55 11.54
N ALA A 123 -3.39 -15.90 11.84
CA ALA A 123 -3.40 -14.71 12.68
C ALA A 123 -2.90 -15.03 14.10
N PHE A 124 -3.35 -16.14 14.71
CA PHE A 124 -2.89 -16.56 16.02
C PHE A 124 -1.38 -16.83 16.04
N LEU A 125 -0.83 -17.52 15.04
CA LEU A 125 0.61 -17.73 14.91
C LEU A 125 1.37 -16.39 14.86
N LEU A 126 0.90 -15.42 14.08
CA LEU A 126 1.53 -14.09 14.02
C LEU A 126 1.48 -13.34 15.35
N PHE A 127 0.38 -13.42 16.09
CA PHE A 127 0.27 -12.82 17.43
C PHE A 127 1.25 -13.45 18.42
N GLU A 128 1.46 -14.77 18.35
CA GLU A 128 2.46 -15.48 19.18
C GLU A 128 3.89 -15.08 18.79
N GLU A 129 4.24 -15.12 17.49
CA GLU A 129 5.56 -14.75 16.98
C GLU A 129 5.96 -13.31 17.37
N LEU A 130 5.01 -12.40 17.36
CA LEU A 130 5.21 -11.00 17.74
C LEU A 130 5.10 -10.76 19.26
N HIS A 131 4.86 -11.79 20.08
CA HIS A 131 4.69 -11.71 21.53
C HIS A 131 3.56 -10.77 21.99
N ILE A 132 2.50 -10.63 21.17
CA ILE A 132 1.33 -9.79 21.45
C ILE A 132 0.02 -10.59 21.58
N ALA A 133 0.08 -11.90 21.80
CA ALA A 133 -1.09 -12.76 21.96
C ALA A 133 -2.05 -12.26 23.06
N HIS A 134 -1.53 -11.64 24.12
CA HIS A 134 -2.32 -11.02 25.18
C HIS A 134 -3.16 -9.80 24.73
N ARG A 135 -2.93 -9.29 23.50
CA ARG A 135 -3.65 -8.14 22.91
C ARG A 135 -4.75 -8.52 21.94
N ILE A 136 -4.95 -9.79 21.63
CA ILE A 136 -5.87 -10.29 20.58
C ILE A 136 -7.26 -9.64 20.69
N GLN A 137 -7.81 -9.51 21.89
CA GLN A 137 -9.14 -8.95 22.16
C GLN A 137 -9.12 -7.45 22.48
N HIS A 138 -7.96 -6.80 22.50
CA HIS A 138 -7.91 -5.37 22.78
C HIS A 138 -8.30 -4.56 21.55
N LYS A 139 -8.93 -3.40 21.80
CA LYS A 139 -9.20 -2.40 20.75
C LYS A 139 -8.10 -1.36 20.73
N PRO A 140 -7.80 -0.79 19.55
CA PRO A 140 -6.94 0.40 19.45
C PRO A 140 -7.49 1.54 20.32
N LYS A 141 -6.58 2.30 20.90
CA LYS A 141 -6.94 3.49 21.71
C LYS A 141 -6.67 4.74 20.88
#